data_09ded3aa1af6558761241aeb1029c697
#
_entry.id   09ded3aa1af6558761241aeb1029c697
#
_cell.length_a   1.000
_cell.length_b   1.000
_cell.length_c   1.000
_cell.angle_alpha   90.00
_cell.angle_beta   90.00
_cell.angle_gamma   90.00
#
_symmetry.space_group_name_H-M   'P 1'
#
loop_
_entity.id
_entity.type
_entity.pdbx_description
1 polymer ?
#
loop_
_entity_poly.entity_id
_entity_poly.type
_entity_poly.pdbx_seq_one_letter_code
_entity_poly.pdbx_strand_id
1 'polypeptide(L)'
;LSENIYPIMQNKKLFCFGIHDDVLNIIKKLDYIPVGLGQQTTSEGWLKDNTGDNISQKNKFYSELTFYYWLWKNQFHEIKENEWLGFSQYRRHWKKNKKNISEKYLIENEILKDIPREWENYETILPAPINIQGLKFMKVIKSGKLAMLKNPSAIFKKNRNIKFNFDMMHGVGTMDKAIELLEEKDKNDFNNYVNIKTSFSPANMFICKNKKKIDEFFKTLFLWLD
;
A
#
# COMPACT_ATOMS: atom_id res chain seq x y z
N LEU A 1 -5.69 -22.18 38.24
CA LEU A 1 -5.88 -20.72 38.11
C LEU A 1 -6.02 -20.40 36.65
N SER A 2 -7.29 -20.32 36.19
CA SER A 2 -7.63 -19.89 34.85
C SER A 2 -7.44 -18.37 34.80
N GLU A 3 -6.41 -17.90 34.10
CA GLU A 3 -6.29 -16.50 33.74
C GLU A 3 -7.49 -16.17 32.82
N ASN A 4 -8.40 -15.36 33.32
CA ASN A 4 -9.44 -14.72 32.52
C ASN A 4 -8.74 -13.73 31.56
N ILE A 5 -8.38 -14.22 30.38
CA ILE A 5 -7.83 -13.40 29.31
C ILE A 5 -9.01 -12.66 28.66
N TYR A 6 -9.39 -11.51 29.23
CA TYR A 6 -10.24 -10.57 28.51
C TYR A 6 -9.52 -10.20 27.21
N PRO A 7 -10.21 -10.27 26.04
CA PRO A 7 -9.63 -9.77 24.81
C PRO A 7 -9.33 -8.27 25.02
N ILE A 8 -8.07 -7.90 24.95
CA ILE A 8 -7.67 -6.50 24.91
C ILE A 8 -8.36 -5.95 23.65
N MET A 9 -9.35 -5.06 23.83
CA MET A 9 -9.95 -4.35 22.70
C MET A 9 -8.86 -3.51 22.05
N GLN A 10 -8.28 -4.05 20.99
CA GLN A 10 -7.24 -3.36 20.25
C GLN A 10 -7.87 -2.16 19.56
N ASN A 11 -7.36 -0.97 19.86
CA ASN A 11 -7.78 0.25 19.21
C ASN A 11 -7.22 0.22 17.77
N LYS A 12 -8.10 0.03 16.80
CA LYS A 12 -7.73 -0.14 15.38
C LYS A 12 -8.69 0.59 14.46
N LYS A 13 -8.16 1.13 13.36
CA LYS A 13 -8.93 1.61 12.21
C LYS A 13 -8.39 0.94 10.95
N LEU A 14 -9.13 -0.01 10.40
CA LEU A 14 -8.77 -0.72 9.17
C LEU A 14 -9.65 -0.22 8.03
N PHE A 15 -9.06 0.49 7.10
CA PHE A 15 -9.73 1.04 5.91
C PHE A 15 -9.67 0.07 4.74
N CYS A 16 -10.76 -0.01 3.98
CA CYS A 16 -10.80 -0.80 2.75
C CYS A 16 -11.33 0.05 1.59
N PHE A 17 -10.49 0.25 0.59
CA PHE A 17 -10.84 0.99 -0.62
C PHE A 17 -11.73 0.15 -1.53
N GLY A 18 -12.89 0.70 -1.91
CA GLY A 18 -13.83 0.09 -2.83
C GLY A 18 -14.30 1.07 -3.88
N ILE A 19 -14.87 0.53 -4.97
CA ILE A 19 -15.35 1.31 -6.11
C ILE A 19 -16.80 0.98 -6.49
N HIS A 20 -17.39 -0.05 -5.88
CA HIS A 20 -18.75 -0.50 -6.18
C HIS A 20 -19.51 -0.82 -4.90
N ASP A 21 -20.80 -0.52 -4.88
CA ASP A 21 -21.68 -0.74 -3.71
C ASP A 21 -21.90 -2.22 -3.38
N ASP A 22 -21.74 -3.12 -4.33
CA ASP A 22 -21.84 -4.57 -4.12
C ASP A 22 -20.81 -5.12 -3.12
N VAL A 23 -19.65 -4.46 -2.98
CA VAL A 23 -18.63 -4.86 -2.00
C VAL A 23 -18.81 -4.24 -0.62
N LEU A 24 -19.69 -3.23 -0.46
CA LEU A 24 -19.89 -2.51 0.79
C LEU A 24 -20.23 -3.44 1.97
N ASN A 25 -21.19 -4.34 1.76
CA ASN A 25 -21.63 -5.27 2.80
C ASN A 25 -20.53 -6.26 3.21
N ILE A 26 -19.70 -6.67 2.26
CA ILE A 26 -18.55 -7.56 2.51
C ILE A 26 -17.53 -6.82 3.37
N ILE A 27 -17.18 -5.58 3.02
CA ILE A 27 -16.24 -4.76 3.77
C ILE A 27 -16.71 -4.55 5.22
N LYS A 28 -17.99 -4.22 5.41
CA LYS A 28 -18.57 -4.04 6.75
C LYS A 28 -18.57 -5.34 7.58
N LYS A 29 -18.88 -6.49 6.98
CA LYS A 29 -18.81 -7.80 7.65
C LYS A 29 -17.40 -8.16 8.11
N LEU A 30 -16.37 -7.62 7.46
CA LEU A 30 -14.98 -7.82 7.82
C LEU A 30 -14.52 -6.87 8.93
N ASP A 31 -15.38 -5.98 9.42
CA ASP A 31 -15.05 -4.93 10.40
C ASP A 31 -14.01 -3.94 9.86
N TYR A 32 -14.07 -3.67 8.56
CA TYR A 32 -13.31 -2.61 7.91
C TYR A 32 -14.17 -1.39 7.63
N ILE A 33 -13.55 -0.21 7.66
CA ILE A 33 -14.18 1.06 7.28
C ILE A 33 -14.16 1.16 5.75
N PRO A 34 -15.32 1.16 5.08
CA PRO A 34 -15.36 1.26 3.62
C PRO A 34 -15.05 2.67 3.17
N VAL A 35 -14.15 2.80 2.18
CA VAL A 35 -13.69 4.08 1.64
C VAL A 35 -13.96 4.14 0.14
N GLY A 36 -14.75 5.13 -0.26
CA GLY A 36 -14.99 5.49 -1.66
C GLY A 36 -14.06 6.61 -2.09
N LEU A 37 -13.37 6.42 -3.23
CA LEU A 37 -12.30 7.29 -3.68
C LEU A 37 -12.75 8.28 -4.76
N GLY A 38 -12.18 9.47 -4.73
CA GLY A 38 -12.32 10.48 -5.78
C GLY A 38 -13.76 11.01 -5.92
N GLN A 39 -14.18 11.23 -7.17
CA GLN A 39 -15.49 11.79 -7.52
C GLN A 39 -16.56 10.73 -7.78
N GLN A 40 -16.33 9.48 -7.41
CA GLN A 40 -17.29 8.41 -7.65
C GLN A 40 -18.56 8.58 -6.82
N THR A 41 -19.70 8.35 -7.46
CA THR A 41 -21.00 8.29 -6.77
C THR A 41 -21.11 6.92 -6.12
N THR A 42 -21.15 6.89 -4.80
CA THR A 42 -21.38 5.69 -3.99
C THR A 42 -22.58 5.93 -3.08
N SER A 43 -23.25 4.86 -2.65
CA SER A 43 -24.36 4.91 -1.72
C SER A 43 -23.95 5.43 -0.34
N GLU A 44 -24.91 5.56 0.56
CA GLU A 44 -24.64 5.86 1.96
C GLU A 44 -23.81 4.75 2.63
N GLY A 45 -22.97 5.15 3.58
CA GLY A 45 -22.14 4.22 4.37
C GLY A 45 -20.71 4.05 3.88
N TRP A 46 -20.32 4.78 2.84
CA TRP A 46 -18.92 4.94 2.45
C TRP A 46 -18.33 6.21 3.07
N LEU A 47 -17.15 6.10 3.65
CA LEU A 47 -16.30 7.25 3.96
C LEU A 47 -15.72 7.78 2.65
N LYS A 48 -15.82 9.08 2.42
CA LYS A 48 -15.38 9.70 1.15
C LYS A 48 -14.22 10.66 1.36
N ASP A 49 -13.32 10.69 0.40
CA ASP A 49 -12.14 11.55 0.40
C ASP A 49 -12.34 12.89 -0.33
N ASN A 50 -13.58 13.27 -0.62
CA ASN A 50 -13.93 14.48 -1.38
C ASN A 50 -14.53 15.61 -0.53
N THR A 51 -14.33 15.56 0.78
CA THR A 51 -14.79 16.58 1.74
C THR A 51 -13.61 17.29 2.40
N GLY A 52 -13.84 18.48 2.96
CA GLY A 52 -12.79 19.24 3.65
C GLY A 52 -11.57 19.51 2.75
N ASP A 53 -10.37 19.53 3.34
CA ASP A 53 -9.11 19.66 2.60
C ASP A 53 -8.82 18.35 1.87
N ASN A 54 -8.88 18.36 0.53
CA ASN A 54 -8.80 17.16 -0.29
C ASN A 54 -8.18 17.40 -1.66
N ILE A 55 -7.68 16.30 -2.23
CA ILE A 55 -7.16 16.23 -3.61
C ILE A 55 -7.89 15.15 -4.43
N SER A 56 -9.16 14.92 -4.15
CA SER A 56 -9.98 13.86 -4.76
C SER A 56 -10.07 13.96 -6.29
N GLN A 57 -10.00 15.16 -6.86
CA GLN A 57 -9.92 15.40 -8.30
C GLN A 57 -8.65 14.83 -8.95
N LYS A 58 -7.58 14.64 -8.17
CA LYS A 58 -6.33 14.01 -8.63
C LYS A 58 -6.39 12.47 -8.59
N ASN A 59 -7.50 11.85 -8.18
CA ASN A 59 -7.63 10.39 -8.00
C ASN A 59 -7.25 9.59 -9.26
N LYS A 60 -7.49 10.12 -10.46
CA LYS A 60 -7.07 9.50 -11.73
C LYS A 60 -5.56 9.20 -11.77
N PHE A 61 -4.75 10.01 -11.11
CA PHE A 61 -3.29 9.89 -11.10
C PHE A 61 -2.78 9.27 -9.80
N TYR A 62 -3.42 9.59 -8.67
CA TYR A 62 -2.93 9.24 -7.33
C TYR A 62 -3.65 8.04 -6.70
N SER A 63 -4.75 7.58 -7.33
CA SER A 63 -5.51 6.43 -6.83
C SER A 63 -5.84 6.58 -5.33
N GLU A 64 -5.61 5.54 -4.52
CA GLU A 64 -5.87 5.54 -3.07
C GLU A 64 -5.08 6.58 -2.26
N LEU A 65 -4.05 7.16 -2.82
CA LEU A 65 -3.29 8.22 -2.14
C LEU A 65 -4.12 9.48 -1.90
N THR A 66 -5.19 9.70 -2.66
CA THR A 66 -6.13 10.81 -2.39
C THR A 66 -6.80 10.68 -1.03
N PHE A 67 -7.13 9.44 -0.62
CA PHE A 67 -7.65 9.18 0.73
C PHE A 67 -6.58 9.35 1.81
N TYR A 68 -5.32 8.97 1.56
CA TYR A 68 -4.23 9.20 2.50
C TYR A 68 -4.05 10.69 2.80
N TYR A 69 -4.11 11.53 1.76
CA TYR A 69 -4.09 12.99 1.91
C TYR A 69 -5.27 13.48 2.75
N TRP A 70 -6.49 13.05 2.38
CA TRP A 70 -7.71 13.44 3.07
C TRP A 70 -7.69 13.04 4.55
N LEU A 71 -7.31 11.81 4.85
CA LEU A 71 -7.18 11.32 6.22
C LEU A 71 -6.17 12.15 7.01
N TRP A 72 -5.00 12.42 6.41
CA TRP A 72 -3.94 13.21 7.02
C TRP A 72 -4.39 14.63 7.37
N LYS A 73 -5.08 15.30 6.47
CA LYS A 73 -5.52 16.68 6.64
C LYS A 73 -6.75 16.84 7.54
N ASN A 74 -7.69 15.89 7.51
CA ASN A 74 -9.00 16.09 8.13
C ASN A 74 -9.21 15.26 9.41
N GLN A 75 -8.68 14.05 9.51
CA GLN A 75 -8.97 13.14 10.62
C GLN A 75 -7.73 12.61 11.36
N PHE A 76 -6.53 12.91 10.92
CA PHE A 76 -5.32 12.36 11.51
C PHE A 76 -5.12 12.76 12.97
N HIS A 77 -5.60 13.93 13.37
CA HIS A 77 -5.56 14.42 14.75
C HIS A 77 -6.38 13.57 15.71
N GLU A 78 -7.44 12.91 15.22
CA GLU A 78 -8.31 12.01 15.99
C GLU A 78 -7.70 10.63 16.24
N ILE A 79 -6.65 10.26 15.49
CA ILE A 79 -5.96 8.98 15.64
C ILE A 79 -5.14 9.02 16.93
N LYS A 80 -5.39 8.06 17.81
CA LYS A 80 -4.72 7.97 19.11
C LYS A 80 -3.29 7.44 18.95
N GLU A 81 -2.43 7.77 19.89
CA GLU A 81 -1.13 7.12 19.99
C GLU A 81 -1.31 5.60 20.18
N ASN A 82 -0.49 4.83 19.49
CA ASN A 82 -0.54 3.35 19.49
C ASN A 82 -1.87 2.75 18.93
N GLU A 83 -2.72 3.53 18.29
CA GLU A 83 -3.84 3.01 17.51
C GLU A 83 -3.31 2.39 16.21
N TRP A 84 -3.77 1.18 15.90
CA TRP A 84 -3.43 0.52 14.65
C TRP A 84 -4.22 1.13 13.49
N LEU A 85 -3.51 1.70 12.54
CA LEU A 85 -4.05 2.23 11.30
C LEU A 85 -3.66 1.30 10.16
N GLY A 86 -4.64 0.78 9.43
CA GLY A 86 -4.38 -0.16 8.35
C GLY A 86 -5.19 0.14 7.08
N PHE A 87 -4.60 -0.20 5.94
CA PHE A 87 -5.19 0.03 4.62
C PHE A 87 -5.21 -1.26 3.81
N SER A 88 -6.32 -1.49 3.11
CA SER A 88 -6.53 -2.61 2.21
C SER A 88 -7.35 -2.18 0.99
N GLN A 89 -7.45 -3.05 0.00
CA GLN A 89 -8.27 -2.83 -1.19
C GLN A 89 -9.32 -3.93 -1.28
N TYR A 90 -10.46 -3.67 -1.89
CA TYR A 90 -11.54 -4.65 -2.02
C TYR A 90 -11.14 -5.96 -2.75
N ARG A 91 -10.05 -5.95 -3.48
CA ARG A 91 -9.45 -7.14 -4.13
C ARG A 91 -8.25 -7.70 -3.39
N ARG A 92 -7.78 -7.04 -2.32
CA ARG A 92 -6.56 -7.41 -1.61
C ARG A 92 -6.77 -7.16 -0.13
N HIS A 93 -6.88 -8.23 0.63
CA HIS A 93 -7.11 -8.20 2.06
C HIS A 93 -5.91 -8.75 2.82
N TRP A 94 -5.77 -8.32 4.05
CA TRP A 94 -4.81 -8.91 4.98
C TRP A 94 -5.29 -10.31 5.37
N LYS A 95 -4.36 -11.28 5.41
CA LYS A 95 -4.64 -12.66 5.81
C LYS A 95 -4.06 -12.92 7.20
N LYS A 96 -4.75 -13.79 7.97
CA LYS A 96 -4.27 -14.25 9.28
C LYS A 96 -3.06 -15.18 9.15
N ASN A 97 -2.98 -16.00 8.09
CA ASN A 97 -1.95 -17.02 7.91
C ASN A 97 -1.35 -17.00 6.50
N LYS A 98 -0.06 -17.40 6.40
CA LYS A 98 0.68 -17.50 5.14
C LYS A 98 0.25 -18.63 4.20
N LYS A 99 -0.70 -19.53 4.58
CA LYS A 99 -1.08 -20.65 3.73
C LYS A 99 -1.65 -20.15 2.41
N ASN A 100 -1.04 -20.59 1.31
CA ASN A 100 -1.54 -20.36 -0.04
C ASN A 100 -2.89 -21.06 -0.20
N ILE A 101 -3.95 -20.30 -0.25
CA ILE A 101 -5.26 -20.79 -0.62
C ILE A 101 -5.44 -20.47 -2.10
N SER A 102 -5.95 -21.45 -2.86
CA SER A 102 -6.31 -21.22 -4.25
C SER A 102 -7.25 -20.01 -4.33
N GLU A 103 -6.93 -19.07 -5.19
CA GLU A 103 -7.54 -17.73 -5.32
C GLU A 103 -9.08 -17.73 -5.50
N LYS A 104 -9.71 -18.88 -5.58
CA LYS A 104 -11.12 -19.01 -5.97
C LYS A 104 -12.12 -18.83 -4.82
N TYR A 105 -11.68 -18.93 -3.56
CA TYR A 105 -12.54 -18.78 -2.38
C TYR A 105 -11.76 -18.10 -1.26
N LEU A 106 -11.82 -16.76 -1.19
CA LEU A 106 -11.49 -16.02 0.04
C LEU A 106 -12.55 -16.40 1.08
N ILE A 107 -12.21 -17.33 1.95
CA ILE A 107 -13.04 -17.66 3.09
C ILE A 107 -12.96 -16.48 4.03
N GLU A 108 -14.07 -15.80 4.30
CA GLU A 108 -14.16 -14.61 5.18
C GLU A 108 -13.43 -14.83 6.53
N ASN A 109 -13.35 -16.07 6.99
CA ASN A 109 -12.66 -16.47 8.23
C ASN A 109 -11.13 -16.34 8.19
N GLU A 110 -10.53 -16.21 7.01
CA GLU A 110 -9.08 -16.08 6.85
C GLU A 110 -8.62 -14.66 6.72
N ILE A 111 -9.54 -13.75 6.44
CA ILE A 111 -9.26 -12.34 6.38
C ILE A 111 -9.01 -11.83 7.80
N LEU A 112 -7.98 -11.01 7.94
CA LEU A 112 -7.62 -10.37 9.19
C LEU A 112 -8.75 -9.42 9.62
N LYS A 113 -9.35 -9.69 10.77
CA LYS A 113 -10.31 -8.77 11.41
C LYS A 113 -9.69 -8.04 12.59
N ASP A 114 -8.76 -8.71 13.27
CA ASP A 114 -8.05 -8.20 14.44
C ASP A 114 -6.55 -8.29 14.25
N ILE A 115 -5.83 -7.40 14.90
CA ILE A 115 -4.36 -7.41 14.87
C ILE A 115 -3.86 -8.61 15.69
N PRO A 116 -3.05 -9.51 15.11
CA PRO A 116 -2.50 -10.66 15.82
C PRO A 116 -1.56 -10.21 16.97
N ARG A 117 -1.59 -10.92 18.10
CA ARG A 117 -0.71 -10.62 19.23
C ARG A 117 0.77 -10.65 18.87
N GLU A 118 1.16 -11.55 17.98
CA GLU A 118 2.54 -11.66 17.50
C GLU A 118 3.02 -10.40 16.74
N TRP A 119 2.09 -9.49 16.35
CA TRP A 119 2.43 -8.22 15.71
C TRP A 119 2.64 -7.08 16.69
N GLU A 120 2.33 -7.26 17.97
CA GLU A 120 2.45 -6.19 18.98
C GLU A 120 3.87 -5.63 19.12
N ASN A 121 4.90 -6.44 18.85
CA ASN A 121 6.29 -6.00 18.89
C ASN A 121 6.76 -5.27 17.62
N TYR A 122 5.92 -5.18 16.60
CA TYR A 122 6.21 -4.46 15.35
C TYR A 122 5.47 -3.12 15.33
N GLU A 123 6.09 -2.12 14.75
CA GLU A 123 5.45 -0.81 14.56
C GLU A 123 4.70 -0.75 13.23
N THR A 124 5.20 -1.47 12.21
CA THR A 124 4.65 -1.45 10.85
C THR A 124 4.67 -2.85 10.24
N ILE A 125 3.57 -3.22 9.62
CA ILE A 125 3.40 -4.47 8.87
C ILE A 125 3.19 -4.09 7.40
N LEU A 126 3.96 -4.72 6.53
CA LEU A 126 3.86 -4.54 5.08
C LEU A 126 3.37 -5.84 4.42
N PRO A 127 2.74 -5.77 3.24
CA PRO A 127 2.46 -6.95 2.44
C PRO A 127 3.73 -7.72 2.12
N ALA A 128 3.60 -9.04 1.96
CA ALA A 128 4.72 -9.87 1.53
C ALA A 128 5.31 -9.32 0.22
N PRO A 129 6.64 -9.14 0.16
CA PRO A 129 7.26 -8.58 -1.03
C PRO A 129 7.14 -9.52 -2.23
N ILE A 130 6.91 -8.96 -3.41
CA ILE A 130 6.98 -9.68 -4.67
C ILE A 130 8.38 -9.59 -5.26
N ASN A 131 8.93 -10.74 -5.67
CA ASN A 131 10.22 -10.80 -6.33
C ASN A 131 10.05 -10.54 -7.84
N ILE A 132 10.74 -9.53 -8.37
CA ILE A 132 10.67 -9.12 -9.77
C ILE A 132 11.61 -9.91 -10.68
N GLN A 133 12.56 -10.64 -10.14
CA GLN A 133 13.47 -11.48 -10.93
C GLN A 133 12.73 -12.62 -11.63
N GLY A 134 11.55 -13.04 -11.13
CA GLY A 134 10.70 -14.07 -11.70
C GLY A 134 9.97 -13.69 -12.99
N LEU A 135 10.10 -12.47 -13.49
CA LEU A 135 9.46 -12.03 -14.73
C LEU A 135 9.89 -12.89 -15.91
N LYS A 136 8.89 -13.33 -16.72
CA LYS A 136 9.15 -14.14 -17.93
C LYS A 136 10.02 -13.34 -18.91
N PHE A 137 11.05 -13.98 -19.44
CA PHE A 137 12.01 -13.37 -20.38
C PHE A 137 11.32 -12.71 -21.59
N MET A 138 10.32 -13.37 -22.16
CA MET A 138 9.54 -12.82 -23.28
C MET A 138 8.83 -11.51 -22.94
N LYS A 139 8.33 -11.36 -21.70
CA LYS A 139 7.70 -10.10 -21.26
C LYS A 139 8.76 -8.99 -21.17
N VAL A 140 9.95 -9.31 -20.69
CA VAL A 140 11.07 -8.36 -20.62
C VAL A 140 11.49 -7.89 -22.00
N ILE A 141 11.65 -8.79 -22.97
CA ILE A 141 11.98 -8.44 -24.35
C ILE A 141 10.90 -7.59 -25.01
N LYS A 142 9.62 -7.97 -24.85
CA LYS A 142 8.50 -7.28 -25.48
C LYS A 142 8.30 -5.85 -24.95
N SER A 143 8.40 -5.66 -23.65
CA SER A 143 8.10 -4.38 -22.99
C SER A 143 9.35 -3.59 -22.58
N GLY A 144 10.52 -4.22 -22.51
CA GLY A 144 11.73 -3.65 -21.94
C GLY A 144 12.89 -3.44 -22.91
N LYS A 145 12.65 -3.37 -24.23
CA LYS A 145 13.74 -3.22 -25.23
C LYS A 145 14.70 -2.07 -24.91
N LEU A 146 14.15 -0.87 -24.66
CA LEU A 146 14.96 0.32 -24.34
C LEU A 146 15.64 0.21 -22.97
N ALA A 147 14.97 -0.36 -21.97
CA ALA A 147 15.55 -0.59 -20.65
C ALA A 147 16.71 -1.61 -20.72
N MET A 148 16.61 -2.62 -21.58
CA MET A 148 17.68 -3.59 -21.82
C MET A 148 18.85 -2.99 -22.59
N LEU A 149 18.62 -2.07 -23.54
CA LEU A 149 19.70 -1.35 -24.23
C LEU A 149 20.52 -0.51 -23.27
N LYS A 150 19.88 0.14 -22.28
CA LYS A 150 20.58 0.90 -21.24
C LYS A 150 21.21 0.03 -20.15
N ASN A 151 20.66 -1.15 -19.90
CA ASN A 151 21.20 -2.10 -18.92
C ASN A 151 21.24 -3.53 -19.51
N PRO A 152 22.22 -3.84 -20.37
CA PRO A 152 22.33 -5.15 -21.03
C PRO A 152 22.44 -6.32 -20.04
N SER A 153 23.02 -6.07 -18.86
CA SER A 153 23.20 -7.09 -17.82
C SER A 153 21.86 -7.62 -17.26
N ALA A 154 20.77 -6.86 -17.42
CA ALA A 154 19.42 -7.27 -17.00
C ALA A 154 18.81 -8.42 -17.84
N ILE A 155 19.50 -8.85 -18.90
CA ILE A 155 19.25 -10.15 -19.56
C ILE A 155 19.30 -11.26 -18.51
N PHE A 156 20.27 -11.21 -17.59
CA PHE A 156 20.39 -12.16 -16.50
C PHE A 156 19.40 -11.79 -15.39
N LYS A 157 18.53 -12.72 -15.00
CA LYS A 157 17.49 -12.52 -13.97
C LYS A 157 18.05 -11.91 -12.67
N LYS A 158 19.24 -12.35 -12.23
CA LYS A 158 19.90 -11.89 -11.00
C LYS A 158 20.22 -10.38 -10.99
N ASN A 159 20.33 -9.75 -12.16
CA ASN A 159 20.70 -8.34 -12.29
C ASN A 159 19.47 -7.42 -12.43
N ARG A 160 18.25 -7.99 -12.36
CA ARG A 160 17.01 -7.20 -12.42
C ARG A 160 16.67 -6.65 -11.06
N ASN A 161 16.65 -5.35 -10.94
CA ASN A 161 16.30 -4.59 -9.75
C ASN A 161 14.98 -3.83 -9.93
N ILE A 162 14.54 -3.14 -8.87
CA ILE A 162 13.28 -2.38 -8.88
C ILE A 162 13.31 -1.31 -9.96
N LYS A 163 14.41 -0.55 -10.09
CA LYS A 163 14.57 0.49 -11.11
C LYS A 163 14.40 -0.05 -12.51
N PHE A 164 15.08 -1.16 -12.84
CA PHE A 164 14.92 -1.79 -14.15
C PHE A 164 13.48 -2.20 -14.44
N ASN A 165 12.80 -2.80 -13.44
CA ASN A 165 11.41 -3.20 -13.59
C ASN A 165 10.47 -2.00 -13.81
N PHE A 166 10.70 -0.91 -13.08
CA PHE A 166 9.91 0.31 -13.20
C PHE A 166 10.13 0.98 -14.57
N ASP A 167 11.39 1.15 -14.98
CA ASP A 167 11.74 1.75 -16.27
C ASP A 167 11.20 0.92 -17.45
N MET A 168 11.16 -0.41 -17.31
CA MET A 168 10.55 -1.28 -18.31
C MET A 168 9.04 -1.05 -18.46
N MET A 169 8.34 -0.73 -17.37
CA MET A 169 6.88 -0.57 -17.35
C MET A 169 6.43 0.85 -17.68
N HIS A 170 7.20 1.86 -17.27
CA HIS A 170 6.81 3.27 -17.28
C HIS A 170 7.69 4.16 -18.18
N GLY A 171 8.73 3.59 -18.78
CA GLY A 171 9.69 4.32 -19.62
C GLY A 171 11.02 4.54 -18.93
N VAL A 172 12.08 4.45 -19.75
CA VAL A 172 13.47 4.53 -19.28
C VAL A 172 13.79 5.93 -18.77
N GLY A 173 14.36 6.00 -17.56
CA GLY A 173 14.73 7.24 -16.88
C GLY A 173 13.59 7.88 -16.10
N THR A 174 12.39 7.28 -16.10
CA THR A 174 11.25 7.81 -15.31
C THR A 174 11.51 7.67 -13.82
N MET A 175 12.16 6.57 -13.39
CA MET A 175 12.55 6.42 -11.98
C MET A 175 13.59 7.46 -11.56
N ASP A 176 14.56 7.78 -12.41
CA ASP A 176 15.58 8.81 -12.12
C ASP A 176 14.92 10.17 -11.91
N LYS A 177 14.01 10.55 -12.81
CA LYS A 177 13.25 11.80 -12.67
C LYS A 177 12.43 11.85 -11.37
N ALA A 178 11.81 10.73 -10.99
CA ALA A 178 11.07 10.65 -9.74
C ALA A 178 11.99 10.81 -8.51
N ILE A 179 13.21 10.24 -8.56
CA ILE A 179 14.21 10.41 -7.50
C ILE A 179 14.66 11.87 -7.38
N GLU A 180 14.84 12.57 -8.50
CA GLU A 180 15.24 13.97 -8.51
C GLU A 180 14.25 14.90 -7.79
N LEU A 181 12.98 14.54 -7.73
CA LEU A 181 11.92 15.28 -7.03
C LEU A 181 11.91 15.05 -5.51
N LEU A 182 12.63 14.04 -5.00
CA LEU A 182 12.72 13.80 -3.56
C LEU A 182 13.54 14.89 -2.86
N GLU A 183 13.29 15.06 -1.56
CA GLU A 183 14.17 15.87 -0.72
C GLU A 183 15.59 15.27 -0.69
N GLU A 184 16.61 16.11 -0.62
CA GLU A 184 18.02 15.69 -0.73
C GLU A 184 18.41 14.58 0.26
N LYS A 185 17.86 14.63 1.47
CA LYS A 185 18.10 13.62 2.52
C LYS A 185 17.62 12.21 2.14
N ASP A 186 16.58 12.11 1.29
CA ASP A 186 15.93 10.83 0.93
C ASP A 186 16.43 10.27 -0.42
N LYS A 187 17.04 11.13 -1.27
CA LYS A 187 17.49 10.74 -2.62
C LYS A 187 18.46 9.56 -2.62
N ASN A 188 19.50 9.62 -1.80
CA ASN A 188 20.54 8.59 -1.79
C ASN A 188 19.99 7.25 -1.33
N ASP A 189 19.20 7.22 -0.27
CA ASP A 189 18.63 5.99 0.27
C ASP A 189 17.65 5.35 -0.70
N PHE A 190 16.77 6.15 -1.30
CA PHE A 190 15.80 5.65 -2.26
C PHE A 190 16.49 5.18 -3.56
N ASN A 191 17.48 5.92 -4.06
CA ASN A 191 18.27 5.52 -5.23
C ASN A 191 18.98 4.19 -4.98
N ASN A 192 19.63 4.03 -3.83
CA ASN A 192 20.27 2.78 -3.44
C ASN A 192 19.24 1.64 -3.34
N TYR A 193 18.10 1.89 -2.71
CA TYR A 193 17.04 0.89 -2.58
C TYR A 193 16.58 0.36 -3.94
N VAL A 194 16.24 1.23 -4.89
CA VAL A 194 15.69 0.80 -6.19
C VAL A 194 16.75 0.15 -7.09
N ASN A 195 18.01 0.48 -6.91
CA ASN A 195 19.12 -0.11 -7.68
C ASN A 195 19.62 -1.45 -7.12
N ILE A 196 19.47 -1.70 -5.82
CA ILE A 196 19.97 -2.92 -5.16
C ILE A 196 18.84 -3.96 -4.99
N LYS A 197 17.65 -3.52 -4.58
CA LYS A 197 16.58 -4.46 -4.23
C LYS A 197 15.92 -5.08 -5.47
N THR A 198 15.58 -6.37 -5.31
CA THR A 198 14.94 -7.20 -6.34
C THR A 198 13.51 -7.58 -5.98
N SER A 199 12.99 -7.00 -4.90
CA SER A 199 11.62 -7.20 -4.43
C SER A 199 11.09 -5.93 -3.77
N PHE A 200 9.78 -5.74 -3.81
CA PHE A 200 9.08 -4.64 -3.14
C PHE A 200 7.70 -5.08 -2.67
N SER A 201 7.17 -4.40 -1.65
CA SER A 201 5.80 -4.62 -1.16
C SER A 201 4.82 -3.87 -2.06
N PRO A 202 3.89 -4.58 -2.73
CA PRO A 202 2.96 -3.97 -3.68
C PRO A 202 1.78 -3.28 -3.00
N ALA A 203 1.06 -2.48 -3.81
CA ALA A 203 -0.33 -2.08 -3.54
C ALA A 203 -0.56 -0.99 -2.51
N ASN A 204 0.43 -0.19 -2.14
CA ASN A 204 0.25 0.91 -1.18
C ASN A 204 -0.56 0.49 0.07
N MET A 205 -0.32 -0.73 0.57
CA MET A 205 -0.96 -1.27 1.76
C MET A 205 0.04 -1.32 2.90
N PHE A 206 -0.40 -0.92 4.07
CA PHE A 206 0.36 -1.11 5.30
C PHE A 206 -0.59 -1.14 6.51
N ILE A 207 -0.11 -1.68 7.64
CA ILE A 207 -0.72 -1.52 8.94
C ILE A 207 0.36 -0.97 9.87
N CYS A 208 0.10 0.14 10.54
CA CYS A 208 1.09 0.80 11.39
C CYS A 208 0.42 1.34 12.66
N LYS A 209 1.10 1.24 13.81
CA LYS A 209 0.63 1.81 15.09
C LYS A 209 1.43 3.02 15.54
N ASN A 210 2.52 3.34 14.87
CA ASN A 210 3.33 4.49 15.22
C ASN A 210 2.83 5.74 14.47
N LYS A 211 2.03 6.56 15.16
CA LYS A 211 1.42 7.77 14.61
C LYS A 211 2.46 8.72 14.01
N LYS A 212 3.59 8.92 14.68
CA LYS A 212 4.67 9.79 14.20
C LYS A 212 5.25 9.30 12.87
N LYS A 213 5.48 7.99 12.72
CA LYS A 213 5.97 7.42 11.46
C LYS A 213 4.96 7.56 10.31
N ILE A 214 3.67 7.43 10.61
CA ILE A 214 2.62 7.65 9.60
C ILE A 214 2.61 9.11 9.16
N ASP A 215 2.72 10.06 10.07
CA ASP A 215 2.79 11.50 9.76
C ASP A 215 4.00 11.83 8.90
N GLU A 216 5.18 11.36 9.29
CA GLU A 216 6.42 11.52 8.52
C GLU A 216 6.30 10.92 7.10
N PHE A 217 5.69 9.73 6.98
CA PHE A 217 5.42 9.10 5.69
C PHE A 217 4.50 9.93 4.82
N PHE A 218 3.37 10.40 5.35
CA PHE A 218 2.43 11.23 4.59
C PHE A 218 3.08 12.56 4.18
N LYS A 219 3.81 13.19 5.08
CA LYS A 219 4.54 14.42 4.79
C LYS A 219 5.53 14.25 3.65
N THR A 220 6.40 13.25 3.72
CA THR A 220 7.38 12.95 2.66
C THR A 220 6.69 12.61 1.35
N LEU A 221 5.65 11.76 1.39
CA LEU A 221 4.92 11.33 0.21
C LEU A 221 4.29 12.51 -0.53
N PHE A 222 3.59 13.39 0.18
CA PHE A 222 2.87 14.49 -0.47
C PHE A 222 3.76 15.66 -0.86
N LEU A 223 4.91 15.86 -0.22
CA LEU A 223 5.95 16.75 -0.72
C LEU A 223 6.59 16.24 -2.02
N TRP A 224 6.67 14.92 -2.18
CA TRP A 224 7.21 14.30 -3.38
C TRP A 224 6.23 14.33 -4.56
N LEU A 225 4.93 14.25 -4.30
CA LEU A 225 3.89 14.19 -5.31
C LEU A 225 3.42 15.56 -5.83
N ASP A 226 3.70 16.66 -5.11
CA ASP A 226 3.38 18.03 -5.52
C ASP A 226 4.41 18.57 -6.52
#